data_2f5fa565aa7327c224b0bb9050202035
#
_entry.id   2f5fa565aa7327c224b0bb9050202035
#
_cell.length_a   1.000
_cell.length_b   1.000
_cell.length_c   1.000
_cell.angle_alpha   90.00
_cell.angle_beta   90.00
_cell.angle_gamma   90.00
#
_symmetry.space_group_name_H-M   'P 1'
#
loop_
_entity.id
_entity.type
_entity.pdbx_description
1 polymer ?
#
loop_
_entity_poly.entity_id
_entity_poly.type
_entity_poly.pdbx_seq_one_letter_code
_entity_poly.pdbx_strand_id
1 'polypeptide(L)'
;MGPRSPPDASLVDGGGPPPNPLPLAGGGEEFNMTAREKLLAEAAKRILITDGAFGTEIQNWKLDEAAYAGNLGLSHDQKGNNDILALTKPEVPGSIHRAYFEAGADIAETNTFSANRISQADYGAEHLVREINIESAKLARSIADEYEAKDGRPRFVAGALGPTNKTLSLSPDVNDPGYREIDFDTLKDVYREQIDALVEGGIDFVLIETVFDTLNAKAGIMAAIEAGEALGRDLPIMLSMTLTDLSGRNLSGHTVEAFWHAVRHAKPVTIGLNCSFGAEQLRPHVKTLSALCDTLIMVYPNAGLPNELGAYDEMPATTAGLVKEWADAGQVNILGGCCGSTPAHIGAIAKAVQGLTPRSIPTPEVRTRLAGLEPFTMAA
;
A
#
# COMPACT_ATOMS: atom_id res chain seq x y z
N MET A 1 72.12 19.32 21.14
CA MET A 1 71.05 18.93 22.04
C MET A 1 70.46 17.64 21.46
N GLY A 2 70.82 16.53 22.09
CA GLY A 2 70.58 15.20 21.57
C GLY A 2 69.21 14.62 21.90
N PRO A 3 68.80 13.54 21.22
CA PRO A 3 67.49 12.93 21.36
C PRO A 3 67.40 12.05 22.62
N ARG A 4 66.23 12.09 23.28
CA ARG A 4 65.91 11.20 24.40
C ARG A 4 65.35 9.88 23.91
N SER A 5 65.90 8.79 24.42
CA SER A 5 65.46 7.39 24.22
C SER A 5 64.16 7.07 24.93
N PRO A 6 63.39 6.07 24.45
CA PRO A 6 62.16 5.64 25.10
C PRO A 6 62.44 4.70 26.27
N PRO A 7 61.55 4.59 27.25
CA PRO A 7 61.71 3.61 28.34
C PRO A 7 61.19 2.24 27.98
N ASP A 8 61.85 1.32 28.64
CA ASP A 8 61.89 -0.13 28.57
C ASP A 8 60.53 -0.79 28.86
N ALA A 9 60.27 -1.85 28.13
CA ALA A 9 59.14 -2.77 28.32
C ALA A 9 59.60 -3.98 29.11
N SER A 10 59.08 -4.14 30.30
CA SER A 10 58.96 -5.50 30.90
C SER A 10 58.18 -5.40 32.21
N LEU A 11 57.01 -6.01 32.25
CA LEU A 11 56.56 -6.93 33.30
C LEU A 11 55.23 -7.55 32.92
N VAL A 12 55.34 -8.81 32.66
CA VAL A 12 54.22 -9.78 32.53
C VAL A 12 53.69 -10.04 33.93
N ASP A 13 52.40 -10.06 34.15
CA ASP A 13 51.82 -11.11 34.99
C ASP A 13 50.28 -11.25 34.81
N GLY A 14 49.84 -12.42 34.53
CA GLY A 14 48.96 -13.25 35.29
C GLY A 14 47.51 -12.76 35.42
N GLY A 15 46.75 -12.68 34.34
CA GLY A 15 45.28 -12.53 34.44
C GLY A 15 44.59 -13.79 33.91
N GLY A 16 43.99 -14.58 34.81
CA GLY A 16 43.14 -15.72 34.47
C GLY A 16 41.95 -15.30 33.61
N PRO A 17 41.21 -16.25 33.04
CA PRO A 17 40.08 -15.96 32.16
C PRO A 17 39.04 -15.12 32.88
N PRO A 18 38.36 -14.16 32.18
CA PRO A 18 37.36 -13.33 32.79
C PRO A 18 36.22 -14.21 33.32
N PRO A 19 35.62 -13.84 34.44
CA PRO A 19 34.50 -14.59 35.02
C PRO A 19 33.36 -14.64 34.01
N ASN A 20 32.74 -15.85 33.88
CA ASN A 20 31.51 -16.04 33.15
C ASN A 20 30.50 -14.96 33.51
N PRO A 21 29.87 -14.30 32.57
CA PRO A 21 28.77 -13.41 32.87
C PRO A 21 27.66 -14.20 33.56
N LEU A 22 27.22 -13.71 34.71
CA LEU A 22 26.07 -14.22 35.40
C LEU A 22 24.87 -14.27 34.48
N PRO A 23 24.00 -15.31 34.53
CA PRO A 23 22.78 -15.32 33.76
C PRO A 23 21.93 -14.12 34.17
N LEU A 24 21.69 -13.21 33.23
CA LEU A 24 20.71 -12.16 33.35
C LEU A 24 19.36 -12.83 33.63
N ALA A 25 18.79 -12.52 34.81
CA ALA A 25 17.45 -12.93 35.17
C ALA A 25 16.49 -12.52 34.03
N GLY A 26 15.77 -13.50 33.50
CA GLY A 26 14.78 -13.31 32.45
C GLY A 26 13.64 -12.41 32.93
N GLY A 27 13.71 -11.16 32.53
CA GLY A 27 12.56 -10.33 32.25
C GLY A 27 12.42 -10.38 30.74
N GLY A 28 11.44 -11.13 30.23
CA GLY A 28 11.10 -11.12 28.82
C GLY A 28 10.58 -9.73 28.47
N GLU A 29 11.44 -8.86 27.96
CA GLU A 29 11.00 -7.79 27.07
C GLU A 29 10.43 -8.53 25.84
N GLU A 30 9.11 -8.61 25.75
CA GLU A 30 8.47 -8.86 24.47
C GLU A 30 8.97 -7.76 23.54
N PHE A 31 9.93 -8.10 22.69
CA PHE A 31 10.34 -7.25 21.58
C PHE A 31 9.09 -7.04 20.73
N ASN A 32 8.44 -5.90 20.94
CA ASN A 32 7.24 -5.52 20.23
C ASN A 32 7.64 -5.23 18.79
N MET A 33 7.52 -6.22 17.91
CA MET A 33 7.85 -6.10 16.48
C MET A 33 7.05 -4.95 15.87
N THR A 34 7.72 -4.13 15.08
CA THR A 34 7.08 -3.09 14.26
C THR A 34 6.13 -3.71 13.22
N ALA A 35 5.21 -2.93 12.69
CA ALA A 35 4.31 -3.39 11.62
C ALA A 35 5.10 -3.91 10.40
N ARG A 36 6.21 -3.25 10.03
CA ARG A 36 7.13 -3.69 8.98
C ARG A 36 7.71 -5.07 9.27
N GLU A 37 8.23 -5.28 10.46
CA GLU A 37 8.84 -6.55 10.86
C GLU A 37 7.82 -7.68 10.90
N LYS A 38 6.61 -7.42 11.43
CA LYS A 38 5.50 -8.40 11.44
C LYS A 38 5.10 -8.79 10.01
N LEU A 39 4.92 -7.81 9.11
CA LEU A 39 4.56 -8.08 7.72
C LEU A 39 5.63 -8.92 7.01
N LEU A 40 6.90 -8.54 7.14
CA LEU A 40 8.02 -9.25 6.53
C LEU A 40 8.15 -10.69 7.07
N ALA A 41 7.96 -10.88 8.38
CA ALA A 41 7.99 -12.20 9.01
C ALA A 41 6.85 -13.11 8.51
N GLU A 42 5.65 -12.59 8.31
CA GLU A 42 4.52 -13.35 7.77
C GLU A 42 4.69 -13.62 6.27
N ALA A 43 5.11 -12.63 5.49
CA ALA A 43 5.34 -12.75 4.05
C ALA A 43 6.51 -13.69 3.69
N ALA A 44 7.41 -13.96 4.64
CA ALA A 44 8.46 -14.97 4.48
C ALA A 44 7.95 -16.41 4.62
N LYS A 45 6.81 -16.60 5.30
CA LYS A 45 6.24 -17.94 5.58
C LYS A 45 5.22 -18.35 4.53
N ARG A 46 4.45 -17.41 4.00
CA ARG A 46 3.30 -17.65 3.12
C ARG A 46 2.98 -16.43 2.26
N ILE A 47 2.25 -16.65 1.18
CA ILE A 47 1.67 -15.54 0.41
C ILE A 47 0.54 -14.94 1.25
N LEU A 48 0.60 -13.62 1.46
CA LEU A 48 -0.43 -12.88 2.17
C LEU A 48 -1.55 -12.45 1.23
N ILE A 49 -2.71 -12.16 1.80
CA ILE A 49 -3.90 -11.77 1.06
C ILE A 49 -4.33 -10.37 1.51
N THR A 50 -4.43 -9.43 0.58
CA THR A 50 -5.15 -8.18 0.81
C THR A 50 -6.63 -8.35 0.45
N ASP A 51 -7.45 -7.42 0.84
CA ASP A 51 -8.89 -7.45 0.55
C ASP A 51 -9.22 -7.19 -0.92
N GLY A 52 -10.44 -6.82 -1.21
CA GLY A 52 -10.97 -6.58 -2.55
C GLY A 52 -11.72 -5.25 -2.64
N ALA A 53 -12.46 -5.07 -3.72
CA ALA A 53 -13.07 -3.82 -4.11
C ALA A 53 -14.15 -3.33 -3.14
N PHE A 54 -13.89 -2.27 -2.38
CA PHE A 54 -14.89 -1.57 -1.57
C PHE A 54 -16.01 -1.00 -2.43
N GLY A 55 -15.68 -0.26 -3.49
CA GLY A 55 -16.68 0.35 -4.37
C GLY A 55 -17.67 -0.66 -4.95
N THR A 56 -17.20 -1.84 -5.37
CA THR A 56 -18.05 -2.93 -5.88
C THR A 56 -19.02 -3.43 -4.79
N GLU A 57 -18.52 -3.67 -3.59
CA GLU A 57 -19.35 -4.15 -2.49
C GLU A 57 -20.34 -3.08 -2.01
N ILE A 58 -19.95 -1.80 -1.94
CA ILE A 58 -20.86 -0.71 -1.59
C ILE A 58 -22.02 -0.60 -2.60
N GLN A 59 -21.75 -0.78 -3.90
CA GLN A 59 -22.81 -0.75 -4.92
C GLN A 59 -23.90 -1.81 -4.68
N ASN A 60 -23.56 -2.94 -4.10
CA ASN A 60 -24.51 -4.01 -3.77
C ASN A 60 -25.55 -3.57 -2.72
N TRP A 61 -25.22 -2.61 -1.88
CA TRP A 61 -26.15 -2.03 -0.88
C TRP A 61 -27.21 -1.14 -1.49
N LYS A 62 -27.04 -0.66 -2.73
CA LYS A 62 -27.98 0.21 -3.46
C LYS A 62 -28.42 1.43 -2.62
N LEU A 63 -27.45 2.05 -1.95
CA LEU A 63 -27.70 3.18 -1.07
C LEU A 63 -28.27 4.37 -1.86
N ASP A 64 -29.22 5.06 -1.26
CA ASP A 64 -29.78 6.31 -1.77
C ASP A 64 -29.02 7.54 -1.24
N GLU A 65 -29.35 8.73 -1.73
CA GLU A 65 -28.73 9.98 -1.27
C GLU A 65 -28.84 10.16 0.24
N ALA A 66 -29.99 9.84 0.83
CA ALA A 66 -30.21 10.02 2.27
C ALA A 66 -29.26 9.15 3.10
N ALA A 67 -28.91 7.96 2.61
CA ALA A 67 -27.96 7.08 3.25
C ALA A 67 -26.53 7.62 3.21
N TYR A 68 -26.13 8.23 2.08
CA TYR A 68 -24.81 8.87 1.95
C TYR A 68 -24.73 10.18 2.73
N ALA A 69 -25.74 11.04 2.64
CA ALA A 69 -25.74 12.34 3.30
C ALA A 69 -25.87 12.24 4.84
N GLY A 70 -26.57 11.24 5.33
CA GLY A 70 -26.84 11.09 6.76
C GLY A 70 -27.45 12.37 7.35
N ASN A 71 -26.98 12.75 8.53
CA ASN A 71 -27.40 13.97 9.23
C ASN A 71 -26.31 15.07 9.22
N LEU A 72 -25.37 15.04 8.25
CA LEU A 72 -24.23 15.94 8.24
C LEU A 72 -24.57 17.37 7.75
N GLY A 73 -25.74 17.58 7.15
CA GLY A 73 -26.19 18.90 6.70
C GLY A 73 -25.37 19.48 5.55
N LEU A 74 -24.78 18.63 4.72
CA LEU A 74 -23.97 19.03 3.57
C LEU A 74 -24.85 19.64 2.46
N SER A 75 -24.31 20.62 1.73
CA SER A 75 -25.03 21.36 0.69
C SER A 75 -25.03 20.71 -0.68
N HIS A 76 -24.17 19.70 -0.90
CA HIS A 76 -24.02 18.96 -2.15
C HIS A 76 -24.57 17.55 -1.98
N ASP A 77 -25.01 16.95 -3.09
CA ASP A 77 -25.38 15.54 -3.13
C ASP A 77 -24.16 14.67 -2.79
N GLN A 78 -24.35 13.69 -1.91
CA GLN A 78 -23.30 12.82 -1.40
C GLN A 78 -23.30 11.44 -2.07
N LYS A 79 -24.30 11.12 -2.90
CA LYS A 79 -24.39 9.82 -3.55
C LYS A 79 -23.16 9.55 -4.41
N GLY A 80 -22.44 8.47 -4.08
CA GLY A 80 -21.17 8.11 -4.71
C GLY A 80 -19.94 8.52 -3.90
N ASN A 81 -20.08 9.35 -2.87
CA ASN A 81 -19.01 9.64 -1.91
C ASN A 81 -18.86 8.45 -0.93
N ASN A 82 -18.20 7.39 -1.39
CA ASN A 82 -18.07 6.17 -0.60
C ASN A 82 -17.30 6.38 0.71
N ASP A 83 -16.35 7.30 0.71
CA ASP A 83 -15.48 7.55 1.87
C ASP A 83 -16.27 8.12 3.06
N ILE A 84 -17.34 8.87 2.81
CA ILE A 84 -18.16 9.48 3.87
C ILE A 84 -18.96 8.44 4.67
N LEU A 85 -19.11 7.23 4.15
CA LEU A 85 -19.89 6.16 4.81
C LEU A 85 -19.32 5.74 6.17
N ALA A 86 -18.04 6.01 6.43
CA ALA A 86 -17.48 5.81 7.77
C ALA A 86 -18.18 6.69 8.82
N LEU A 87 -18.73 7.85 8.43
CA LEU A 87 -19.44 8.77 9.31
C LEU A 87 -20.96 8.56 9.28
N THR A 88 -21.53 8.28 8.12
CA THR A 88 -22.97 8.27 7.92
C THR A 88 -23.59 6.88 8.03
N LYS A 89 -22.84 5.84 7.65
CA LYS A 89 -23.29 4.43 7.66
C LYS A 89 -22.13 3.46 7.92
N PRO A 90 -21.45 3.53 9.09
CA PRO A 90 -20.27 2.72 9.39
C PRO A 90 -20.52 1.21 9.34
N GLU A 91 -21.78 0.77 9.46
CA GLU A 91 -22.14 -0.64 9.30
C GLU A 91 -21.85 -1.18 7.89
N VAL A 92 -21.87 -0.32 6.86
CA VAL A 92 -21.60 -0.72 5.47
C VAL A 92 -20.12 -1.07 5.30
N PRO A 93 -19.13 -0.15 5.45
CA PRO A 93 -17.73 -0.50 5.37
C PRO A 93 -17.33 -1.54 6.42
N GLY A 94 -17.93 -1.51 7.62
CA GLY A 94 -17.67 -2.51 8.64
C GLY A 94 -18.05 -3.93 8.24
N SER A 95 -19.19 -4.10 7.56
CA SER A 95 -19.60 -5.43 7.04
C SER A 95 -18.68 -5.91 5.92
N ILE A 96 -18.18 -5.01 5.08
CA ILE A 96 -17.27 -5.32 3.98
C ILE A 96 -15.91 -5.79 4.54
N HIS A 97 -15.34 -5.08 5.50
CA HIS A 97 -14.11 -5.52 6.19
C HIS A 97 -14.26 -6.92 6.76
N ARG A 98 -15.38 -7.20 7.48
CA ARG A 98 -15.65 -8.53 8.04
C ARG A 98 -15.70 -9.59 6.95
N ALA A 99 -16.43 -9.32 5.87
CA ALA A 99 -16.57 -10.26 4.76
C ALA A 99 -15.21 -10.63 4.12
N TYR A 100 -14.32 -9.65 3.96
CA TYR A 100 -12.99 -9.90 3.43
C TYR A 100 -12.08 -10.65 4.42
N PHE A 101 -12.11 -10.33 5.71
CA PHE A 101 -11.36 -11.12 6.70
C PHE A 101 -11.87 -12.55 6.81
N GLU A 102 -13.19 -12.78 6.73
CA GLU A 102 -13.78 -14.12 6.68
C GLU A 102 -13.36 -14.89 5.43
N ALA A 103 -13.20 -14.19 4.31
CA ALA A 103 -12.69 -14.77 3.06
C ALA A 103 -11.19 -15.10 3.14
N GLY A 104 -10.47 -14.63 4.12
CA GLY A 104 -9.06 -14.97 4.35
C GLY A 104 -8.07 -13.83 4.15
N ALA A 105 -8.52 -12.59 4.03
CA ALA A 105 -7.64 -11.43 3.97
C ALA A 105 -6.77 -11.31 5.23
N ASP A 106 -5.55 -10.87 5.05
CA ASP A 106 -4.57 -10.53 6.09
C ASP A 106 -4.43 -9.02 6.26
N ILE A 107 -4.65 -8.28 5.17
CA ILE A 107 -4.52 -6.83 5.09
C ILE A 107 -5.86 -6.26 4.66
N ALA A 108 -6.37 -5.29 5.41
CA ALA A 108 -7.54 -4.50 5.02
C ALA A 108 -7.10 -3.09 4.63
N GLU A 109 -7.60 -2.62 3.50
CA GLU A 109 -7.47 -1.23 3.07
C GLU A 109 -8.57 -0.39 3.72
N THR A 110 -8.24 0.81 4.20
CA THR A 110 -9.27 1.71 4.72
C THR A 110 -10.18 2.20 3.59
N ASN A 111 -11.45 2.47 3.88
CA ASN A 111 -12.38 3.07 2.91
C ASN A 111 -12.11 4.58 2.79
N THR A 112 -10.94 4.95 2.26
CA THR A 112 -10.43 6.34 2.20
C THR A 112 -9.74 6.69 0.88
N PHE A 113 -10.05 5.94 -0.18
CA PHE A 113 -9.43 6.11 -1.49
C PHE A 113 -9.47 7.56 -2.01
N SER A 114 -10.60 8.25 -1.82
CA SER A 114 -10.81 9.64 -2.23
C SER A 114 -10.97 10.59 -1.03
N ALA A 115 -10.56 10.19 0.18
CA ALA A 115 -10.74 10.96 1.39
C ALA A 115 -9.68 12.06 1.58
N ASN A 116 -9.38 12.82 0.53
CA ASN A 116 -8.53 13.99 0.54
C ASN A 116 -9.33 15.24 0.17
N ARG A 117 -8.86 16.43 0.57
CA ARG A 117 -9.63 17.68 0.38
C ARG A 117 -9.87 18.04 -1.08
N ILE A 118 -9.01 17.58 -2.01
CA ILE A 118 -9.20 17.84 -3.45
C ILE A 118 -10.42 17.05 -3.94
N SER A 119 -10.49 15.77 -3.66
CA SER A 119 -11.59 14.91 -4.08
C SER A 119 -12.89 15.21 -3.30
N GLN A 120 -12.78 15.50 -2.01
CA GLN A 120 -13.95 15.82 -1.17
C GLN A 120 -14.55 17.20 -1.46
N ALA A 121 -13.82 18.10 -2.13
CA ALA A 121 -14.37 19.38 -2.59
C ALA A 121 -15.50 19.20 -3.61
N ASP A 122 -15.50 18.14 -4.41
CA ASP A 122 -16.57 17.82 -5.36
C ASP A 122 -17.91 17.54 -4.64
N TYR A 123 -17.84 17.19 -3.36
CA TYR A 123 -18.99 16.90 -2.49
C TYR A 123 -19.25 17.99 -1.43
N GLY A 124 -18.44 19.07 -1.42
CA GLY A 124 -18.51 20.11 -0.36
C GLY A 124 -18.19 19.57 1.03
N ALA A 125 -17.41 18.49 1.09
CA ALA A 125 -17.08 17.72 2.31
C ALA A 125 -15.60 17.84 2.70
N GLU A 126 -14.83 18.75 2.12
CA GLU A 126 -13.42 18.94 2.39
C GLU A 126 -13.08 19.24 3.86
N HIS A 127 -14.02 19.80 4.59
CA HIS A 127 -13.87 20.09 6.03
C HIS A 127 -14.01 18.83 6.91
N LEU A 128 -14.52 17.72 6.37
CA LEU A 128 -14.68 16.43 7.04
C LEU A 128 -13.53 15.44 6.76
N VAL A 129 -12.57 15.82 5.92
CA VAL A 129 -11.46 14.93 5.50
C VAL A 129 -10.78 14.27 6.69
N ARG A 130 -10.45 15.05 7.72
CA ARG A 130 -9.81 14.51 8.90
C ARG A 130 -10.69 13.47 9.60
N GLU A 131 -11.96 13.77 9.81
CA GLU A 131 -12.89 12.89 10.51
C GLU A 131 -13.18 11.59 9.72
N ILE A 132 -13.36 11.70 8.40
CA ILE A 132 -13.53 10.55 7.50
C ILE A 132 -12.35 9.58 7.65
N ASN A 133 -11.12 10.08 7.57
CA ASN A 133 -9.93 9.23 7.63
C ASN A 133 -9.74 8.58 9.01
N ILE A 134 -9.95 9.35 10.10
CA ILE A 134 -9.82 8.82 11.46
C ILE A 134 -10.84 7.68 11.69
N GLU A 135 -12.11 7.92 11.38
CA GLU A 135 -13.17 6.95 11.68
C GLU A 135 -13.10 5.73 10.75
N SER A 136 -12.69 5.90 9.48
CA SER A 136 -12.42 4.78 8.58
C SER A 136 -11.28 3.89 9.09
N ALA A 137 -10.17 4.49 9.53
CA ALA A 137 -9.03 3.76 10.05
C ALA A 137 -9.36 3.05 11.38
N LYS A 138 -10.04 3.72 12.32
CA LYS A 138 -10.51 3.11 13.58
C LYS A 138 -11.43 1.92 13.33
N LEU A 139 -12.35 2.05 12.38
CA LEU A 139 -13.27 0.97 12.03
C LEU A 139 -12.51 -0.25 11.50
N ALA A 140 -11.63 -0.04 10.53
CA ALA A 140 -10.80 -1.11 9.97
C ALA A 140 -9.93 -1.76 11.05
N ARG A 141 -9.27 -0.95 11.92
CA ARG A 141 -8.42 -1.45 13.00
C ARG A 141 -9.19 -2.27 14.01
N SER A 142 -10.34 -1.78 14.47
CA SER A 142 -11.15 -2.51 15.45
C SER A 142 -11.61 -3.88 14.95
N ILE A 143 -11.93 -3.99 13.65
CA ILE A 143 -12.34 -5.24 13.03
C ILE A 143 -11.12 -6.16 12.82
N ALA A 144 -9.98 -5.60 12.41
CA ALA A 144 -8.75 -6.36 12.28
C ALA A 144 -8.33 -6.98 13.62
N ASP A 145 -8.41 -6.22 14.72
CA ASP A 145 -8.12 -6.70 16.08
C ASP A 145 -9.10 -7.80 16.53
N GLU A 146 -10.40 -7.67 16.17
CA GLU A 146 -11.41 -8.71 16.43
C GLU A 146 -11.01 -10.04 15.76
N TYR A 147 -10.57 -10.00 14.49
CA TYR A 147 -10.18 -11.22 13.78
C TYR A 147 -8.82 -11.76 14.22
N GLU A 148 -7.86 -10.89 14.55
CA GLU A 148 -6.60 -11.33 15.14
C GLU A 148 -6.82 -12.04 16.49
N ALA A 149 -7.68 -11.50 17.35
CA ALA A 149 -8.04 -12.15 18.61
C ALA A 149 -8.76 -13.48 18.43
N LYS A 150 -9.50 -13.67 17.34
CA LYS A 150 -10.29 -14.87 17.05
C LYS A 150 -9.42 -16.06 16.63
N ASP A 151 -8.38 -15.85 15.82
CA ASP A 151 -7.59 -16.95 15.24
C ASP A 151 -6.06 -16.84 15.49
N GLY A 152 -5.60 -15.78 16.12
CA GLY A 152 -4.18 -15.55 16.42
C GLY A 152 -3.31 -15.19 15.23
N ARG A 153 -3.90 -14.98 14.04
CA ARG A 153 -3.16 -14.55 12.86
C ARG A 153 -3.06 -13.03 12.83
N PRO A 154 -1.86 -12.47 12.58
CA PRO A 154 -1.72 -11.03 12.43
C PRO A 154 -2.66 -10.47 11.36
N ARG A 155 -3.30 -9.35 11.67
CA ARG A 155 -4.12 -8.57 10.75
C ARG A 155 -3.56 -7.16 10.64
N PHE A 156 -3.52 -6.66 9.42
CA PHE A 156 -2.93 -5.36 9.13
C PHE A 156 -3.97 -4.41 8.54
N VAL A 157 -3.77 -3.13 8.78
CA VAL A 157 -4.59 -2.06 8.21
C VAL A 157 -3.70 -1.14 7.39
N ALA A 158 -3.98 -1.05 6.10
CA ALA A 158 -3.33 -0.14 5.17
C ALA A 158 -4.22 1.09 4.94
N GLY A 159 -3.72 2.27 5.26
CA GLY A 159 -4.39 3.53 4.98
C GLY A 159 -4.32 3.85 3.50
N ALA A 160 -5.44 3.71 2.79
CA ALA A 160 -5.52 3.88 1.35
C ALA A 160 -5.51 5.35 0.95
N LEU A 161 -4.55 5.72 0.10
CA LEU A 161 -4.42 7.01 -0.56
C LEU A 161 -4.50 6.78 -2.07
N GLY A 162 -5.67 7.05 -2.64
CA GLY A 162 -5.87 7.02 -4.08
C GLY A 162 -5.35 8.29 -4.77
N PRO A 163 -5.36 8.33 -6.11
CA PRO A 163 -4.97 9.50 -6.86
C PRO A 163 -6.00 10.63 -6.73
N THR A 164 -5.54 11.86 -6.94
CA THR A 164 -6.43 13.03 -7.07
C THR A 164 -6.79 13.26 -8.54
N ASN A 165 -7.85 14.06 -8.79
CA ASN A 165 -8.21 14.50 -10.13
C ASN A 165 -7.25 15.58 -10.68
N LYS A 166 -6.24 16.01 -9.90
CA LYS A 166 -5.21 16.96 -10.31
C LYS A 166 -3.86 16.25 -10.44
N THR A 167 -3.16 16.54 -11.55
CA THR A 167 -1.88 15.90 -11.87
C THR A 167 -0.74 16.91 -11.89
N LEU A 168 0.42 16.47 -11.43
CA LEU A 168 1.66 17.26 -11.43
C LEU A 168 2.43 17.15 -12.75
N SER A 169 2.26 16.03 -13.47
CA SER A 169 3.04 15.76 -14.70
C SER A 169 2.34 16.18 -15.98
N LEU A 170 1.02 16.33 -15.96
CA LEU A 170 0.21 16.59 -17.14
C LEU A 170 -0.49 17.94 -17.04
N SER A 171 -0.59 18.65 -18.17
CA SER A 171 -1.43 19.83 -18.28
C SER A 171 -2.87 19.43 -18.62
N PRO A 172 -3.88 19.97 -17.93
CA PRO A 172 -5.27 19.83 -18.35
C PRO A 172 -5.60 20.74 -19.56
N ASP A 173 -4.75 21.73 -19.89
CA ASP A 173 -4.91 22.60 -21.04
C ASP A 173 -3.98 22.16 -22.17
N VAL A 174 -4.58 21.67 -23.27
CA VAL A 174 -3.83 21.25 -24.46
C VAL A 174 -3.09 22.40 -25.16
N ASN A 175 -3.49 23.66 -24.94
CA ASN A 175 -2.86 24.83 -25.53
C ASN A 175 -1.74 25.40 -24.65
N ASP A 176 -1.68 25.02 -23.38
CA ASP A 176 -0.59 25.38 -22.47
C ASP A 176 -0.02 24.12 -21.79
N PRO A 177 0.91 23.43 -22.43
CA PRO A 177 1.51 22.21 -21.88
C PRO A 177 2.34 22.45 -20.61
N GLY A 178 2.69 23.69 -20.31
CA GLY A 178 3.41 24.07 -19.08
C GLY A 178 2.50 24.29 -17.87
N TYR A 179 1.19 24.50 -18.08
CA TYR A 179 0.25 24.77 -17.01
C TYR A 179 0.06 23.55 -16.09
N ARG A 180 -0.09 23.82 -14.81
CA ARG A 180 -0.48 22.84 -13.77
C ARG A 180 -1.53 23.46 -12.84
N GLU A 181 -2.56 22.68 -12.50
CA GLU A 181 -3.61 23.14 -11.58
C GLU A 181 -3.16 23.12 -10.13
N ILE A 182 -2.10 22.38 -9.83
CA ILE A 182 -1.56 22.22 -8.49
C ILE A 182 -0.04 22.09 -8.54
N ASP A 183 0.64 22.57 -7.53
CA ASP A 183 2.06 22.37 -7.34
C ASP A 183 2.36 21.20 -6.39
N PHE A 184 3.65 20.80 -6.35
CA PHE A 184 4.10 19.65 -5.58
C PHE A 184 3.86 19.81 -4.07
N ASP A 185 4.19 20.98 -3.53
CA ASP A 185 4.09 21.21 -2.08
C ASP A 185 2.64 21.23 -1.63
N THR A 186 1.76 21.85 -2.41
CA THR A 186 0.31 21.83 -2.14
C THR A 186 -0.25 20.41 -2.17
N LEU A 187 0.11 19.59 -3.16
CA LEU A 187 -0.37 18.20 -3.21
C LEU A 187 0.23 17.35 -2.08
N LYS A 188 1.50 17.55 -1.73
CA LYS A 188 2.15 16.91 -0.59
C LYS A 188 1.39 17.22 0.71
N ASP A 189 1.01 18.47 0.93
CA ASP A 189 0.29 18.89 2.13
C ASP A 189 -1.13 18.28 2.18
N VAL A 190 -1.80 18.14 1.04
CA VAL A 190 -3.08 17.43 0.93
C VAL A 190 -2.95 15.96 1.36
N TYR A 191 -1.95 15.25 0.88
CA TYR A 191 -1.69 13.88 1.30
C TYR A 191 -1.23 13.80 2.77
N ARG A 192 -0.46 14.78 3.23
CA ARG A 192 -0.03 14.83 4.62
C ARG A 192 -1.19 14.93 5.60
N GLU A 193 -2.19 15.78 5.32
CA GLU A 193 -3.41 15.87 6.12
C GLU A 193 -4.14 14.53 6.22
N GLN A 194 -4.26 13.83 5.10
CA GLN A 194 -4.89 12.50 5.04
C GLN A 194 -4.08 11.47 5.86
N ILE A 195 -2.78 11.42 5.68
CA ILE A 195 -1.88 10.48 6.38
C ILE A 195 -1.91 10.71 7.89
N ASP A 196 -1.81 11.97 8.35
CA ASP A 196 -1.83 12.28 9.78
C ASP A 196 -3.14 11.82 10.44
N ALA A 197 -4.27 11.97 9.76
CA ALA A 197 -5.57 11.50 10.23
C ALA A 197 -5.67 9.95 10.24
N LEU A 198 -5.19 9.29 9.21
CA LEU A 198 -5.14 7.84 9.14
C LEU A 198 -4.26 7.23 10.24
N VAL A 199 -3.11 7.83 10.51
CA VAL A 199 -2.21 7.42 11.60
C VAL A 199 -2.88 7.56 12.96
N GLU A 200 -3.62 8.66 13.20
CA GLU A 200 -4.39 8.84 14.43
C GLU A 200 -5.49 7.76 14.57
N GLY A 201 -6.07 7.32 13.45
CA GLY A 201 -7.03 6.23 13.41
C GLY A 201 -6.45 4.83 13.60
N GLY A 202 -5.11 4.66 13.53
CA GLY A 202 -4.42 3.42 13.89
C GLY A 202 -4.05 2.53 12.71
N ILE A 203 -3.67 3.08 11.56
CA ILE A 203 -3.12 2.31 10.45
C ILE A 203 -1.73 1.75 10.74
N ASP A 204 -1.37 0.65 10.09
CA ASP A 204 -0.04 0.04 10.11
C ASP A 204 0.85 0.53 8.97
N PHE A 205 0.26 0.81 7.81
CA PHE A 205 0.94 1.18 6.57
C PHE A 205 0.25 2.34 5.88
N VAL A 206 1.02 3.16 5.17
CA VAL A 206 0.49 4.10 4.18
C VAL A 206 0.50 3.42 2.82
N LEU A 207 -0.66 3.19 2.23
CA LEU A 207 -0.81 2.62 0.90
C LEU A 207 -1.10 3.73 -0.12
N ILE A 208 -0.12 4.06 -0.96
CA ILE A 208 -0.29 4.96 -2.09
C ILE A 208 -0.57 4.09 -3.31
N GLU A 209 -1.82 4.07 -3.75
CA GLU A 209 -2.30 3.11 -4.72
C GLU A 209 -2.86 3.76 -5.99
N THR A 210 -3.06 2.91 -7.01
CA THR A 210 -3.62 3.29 -8.31
C THR A 210 -2.85 4.46 -8.93
N VAL A 211 -1.53 4.45 -8.74
CA VAL A 211 -0.66 5.54 -9.17
C VAL A 211 -0.58 5.59 -10.68
N PHE A 212 -1.20 6.58 -11.27
CA PHE A 212 -1.12 6.88 -12.70
C PHE A 212 -0.18 8.07 -13.02
N ASP A 213 0.17 8.89 -12.03
CA ASP A 213 1.16 9.97 -12.14
C ASP A 213 2.28 9.75 -11.12
N THR A 214 3.50 9.50 -11.62
CA THR A 214 4.67 9.21 -10.79
C THR A 214 5.06 10.39 -9.89
N LEU A 215 4.84 11.65 -10.34
CA LEU A 215 5.16 12.81 -9.52
C LEU A 215 4.15 13.01 -8.39
N ASN A 216 2.86 12.70 -8.62
CA ASN A 216 1.86 12.64 -7.57
C ASN A 216 2.23 11.59 -6.50
N ALA A 217 2.70 10.40 -6.93
CA ALA A 217 3.19 9.40 -5.97
C ALA A 217 4.36 9.92 -5.13
N LYS A 218 5.29 10.67 -5.73
CA LYS A 218 6.40 11.28 -4.99
C LYS A 218 5.93 12.30 -3.96
N ALA A 219 4.87 13.06 -4.23
CA ALA A 219 4.26 13.95 -3.26
C ALA A 219 3.69 13.16 -2.06
N GLY A 220 2.95 12.07 -2.32
CA GLY A 220 2.45 11.17 -1.27
C GLY A 220 3.57 10.49 -0.48
N ILE A 221 4.63 10.04 -1.16
CA ILE A 221 5.82 9.47 -0.52
C ILE A 221 6.48 10.49 0.42
N MET A 222 6.69 11.73 -0.04
CA MET A 222 7.31 12.77 0.79
C MET A 222 6.44 13.08 2.00
N ALA A 223 5.11 13.18 1.81
CA ALA A 223 4.17 13.35 2.91
C ALA A 223 4.26 12.23 3.95
N ALA A 224 4.38 10.97 3.51
CA ALA A 224 4.51 9.82 4.41
C ALA A 224 5.86 9.81 5.16
N ILE A 225 6.96 10.19 4.50
CA ILE A 225 8.27 10.32 5.12
C ILE A 225 8.23 11.41 6.21
N GLU A 226 7.74 12.61 5.88
CA GLU A 226 7.60 13.71 6.83
C GLU A 226 6.68 13.36 8.01
N ALA A 227 5.62 12.56 7.77
CA ALA A 227 4.75 12.07 8.84
C ALA A 227 5.50 11.12 9.79
N GLY A 228 6.27 10.17 9.24
CA GLY A 228 7.10 9.25 10.03
C GLY A 228 8.16 9.97 10.85
N GLU A 229 8.84 10.97 10.26
CA GLU A 229 9.82 11.82 10.95
C GLU A 229 9.17 12.59 12.12
N ALA A 230 7.99 13.19 11.89
CA ALA A 230 7.26 13.92 12.93
C ALA A 230 6.79 13.01 14.07
N LEU A 231 6.48 11.75 13.79
CA LEU A 231 6.12 10.75 14.78
C LEU A 231 7.32 10.12 15.49
N GLY A 232 8.53 10.30 14.96
CA GLY A 232 9.76 9.67 15.46
C GLY A 232 9.73 8.13 15.33
N ARG A 233 8.99 7.58 14.37
CA ARG A 233 8.89 6.14 14.13
C ARG A 233 8.80 5.82 12.65
N ASP A 234 9.16 4.57 12.29
CA ASP A 234 8.91 4.05 10.94
C ASP A 234 7.41 4.06 10.63
N LEU A 235 7.05 4.65 9.51
CA LEU A 235 5.72 4.60 8.92
C LEU A 235 5.87 3.92 7.55
N PRO A 236 5.73 2.59 7.46
CA PRO A 236 6.06 1.87 6.25
C PRO A 236 5.12 2.23 5.10
N ILE A 237 5.70 2.41 3.91
CA ILE A 237 4.99 2.80 2.70
C ILE A 237 4.78 1.57 1.82
N MET A 238 3.56 1.37 1.35
CA MET A 238 3.17 0.45 0.29
C MET A 238 2.87 1.25 -0.98
N LEU A 239 3.32 0.76 -2.12
CA LEU A 239 3.13 1.44 -3.41
C LEU A 239 2.46 0.51 -4.42
N SER A 240 1.47 1.01 -5.15
CA SER A 240 0.84 0.29 -6.24
C SER A 240 0.59 1.20 -7.44
N MET A 241 1.18 0.85 -8.57
CA MET A 241 1.03 1.56 -9.84
C MET A 241 -0.16 1.01 -10.61
N THR A 242 -0.84 1.86 -11.37
CA THR A 242 -1.82 1.44 -12.37
C THR A 242 -1.31 1.71 -13.78
N LEU A 243 -1.58 0.78 -14.68
CA LEU A 243 -1.23 0.91 -16.10
C LEU A 243 -2.39 1.56 -16.85
N THR A 244 -2.10 2.47 -17.76
CA THR A 244 -3.14 3.22 -18.48
C THR A 244 -3.62 2.47 -19.72
N ASP A 245 -2.70 1.73 -20.34
CA ASP A 245 -2.97 0.99 -21.58
C ASP A 245 -2.07 -0.25 -21.72
N LEU A 246 -2.28 -1.00 -22.79
CA LEU A 246 -1.52 -2.22 -23.09
C LEU A 246 -0.04 -1.97 -23.42
N SER A 247 0.42 -0.70 -23.54
CA SER A 247 1.84 -0.39 -23.67
C SER A 247 2.63 -0.63 -22.39
N GLY A 248 1.93 -0.85 -21.25
CA GLY A 248 2.53 -1.12 -19.95
C GLY A 248 3.09 0.12 -19.26
N ARG A 249 2.51 1.28 -19.56
CA ARG A 249 2.88 2.57 -18.96
C ARG A 249 1.75 3.13 -18.11
N ASN A 250 2.11 3.92 -17.11
CA ASN A 250 1.14 4.77 -16.44
C ASN A 250 0.86 6.03 -17.27
N LEU A 251 -0.09 6.87 -16.84
CA LEU A 251 -0.50 8.07 -17.56
C LEU A 251 0.64 9.09 -17.72
N SER A 252 1.56 9.18 -16.75
CA SER A 252 2.75 10.04 -16.85
C SER A 252 3.86 9.43 -17.73
N GLY A 253 3.60 8.29 -18.39
CA GLY A 253 4.44 7.68 -19.42
C GLY A 253 5.50 6.70 -18.92
N HIS A 254 5.62 6.45 -17.62
CA HIS A 254 6.63 5.56 -17.05
C HIS A 254 6.28 4.09 -17.29
N THR A 255 7.28 3.29 -17.68
CA THR A 255 7.21 1.83 -17.59
C THR A 255 7.26 1.38 -16.12
N VAL A 256 6.89 0.13 -15.82
CA VAL A 256 6.96 -0.41 -14.45
C VAL A 256 8.38 -0.37 -13.87
N GLU A 257 9.41 -0.63 -14.69
CA GLU A 257 10.81 -0.53 -14.29
C GLU A 257 11.22 0.93 -14.01
N ALA A 258 10.87 1.86 -14.90
CA ALA A 258 11.14 3.28 -14.68
C ALA A 258 10.43 3.81 -13.43
N PHE A 259 9.17 3.42 -13.20
CA PHE A 259 8.45 3.74 -11.98
C PHE A 259 9.18 3.23 -10.74
N TRP A 260 9.57 1.95 -10.72
CA TRP A 260 10.35 1.40 -9.62
C TRP A 260 11.61 2.22 -9.32
N HIS A 261 12.40 2.54 -10.35
CA HIS A 261 13.63 3.33 -10.16
C HIS A 261 13.34 4.75 -9.68
N ALA A 262 12.19 5.34 -10.06
CA ALA A 262 11.78 6.67 -9.61
C ALA A 262 11.38 6.72 -8.14
N VAL A 263 10.87 5.60 -7.56
CA VAL A 263 10.28 5.58 -6.21
C VAL A 263 11.04 4.73 -5.19
N ARG A 264 12.00 3.88 -5.61
CA ARG A 264 12.71 2.96 -4.70
C ARG A 264 13.47 3.65 -3.57
N HIS A 265 13.82 4.93 -3.72
CA HIS A 265 14.48 5.72 -2.67
C HIS A 265 13.64 5.81 -1.39
N ALA A 266 12.32 5.68 -1.49
CA ALA A 266 11.39 5.63 -0.36
C ALA A 266 11.51 4.34 0.47
N LYS A 267 12.25 3.33 -0.01
CA LYS A 267 12.37 1.99 0.61
C LYS A 267 10.99 1.42 0.98
N PRO A 268 10.05 1.38 0.02
CA PRO A 268 8.72 0.88 0.32
C PRO A 268 8.77 -0.58 0.78
N VAL A 269 7.82 -0.97 1.64
CA VAL A 269 7.72 -2.36 2.10
C VAL A 269 7.10 -3.25 1.03
N THR A 270 6.27 -2.69 0.16
CA THR A 270 5.75 -3.35 -1.04
C THR A 270 5.82 -2.44 -2.25
N ILE A 271 5.93 -3.04 -3.42
CA ILE A 271 5.68 -2.43 -4.72
C ILE A 271 4.79 -3.37 -5.54
N GLY A 272 3.91 -2.83 -6.36
CA GLY A 272 3.08 -3.68 -7.19
C GLY A 272 2.21 -2.95 -8.19
N LEU A 273 1.15 -3.64 -8.59
CA LEU A 273 0.20 -3.20 -9.61
C LEU A 273 -1.23 -3.47 -9.15
N ASN A 274 -2.12 -2.56 -9.44
CA ASN A 274 -3.55 -2.75 -9.25
C ASN A 274 -4.35 -2.04 -10.33
N CYS A 275 -5.62 -2.44 -10.44
CA CYS A 275 -6.61 -1.80 -11.30
C CYS A 275 -6.28 -1.85 -12.80
N SER A 276 -7.05 -1.15 -13.62
CA SER A 276 -7.05 -1.03 -15.09
C SER A 276 -7.25 -2.36 -15.83
N PHE A 277 -6.56 -3.41 -15.44
CA PHE A 277 -6.53 -4.69 -16.13
C PHE A 277 -6.84 -5.87 -15.21
N GLY A 278 -7.26 -6.97 -15.83
CA GLY A 278 -7.30 -8.28 -15.19
C GLY A 278 -5.91 -8.91 -15.09
N ALA A 279 -5.86 -10.06 -14.44
CA ALA A 279 -4.60 -10.76 -14.17
C ALA A 279 -3.83 -11.13 -15.44
N GLU A 280 -4.52 -11.47 -16.51
CA GLU A 280 -3.87 -11.89 -17.77
C GLU A 280 -2.99 -10.77 -18.36
N GLN A 281 -3.52 -9.55 -18.42
CA GLN A 281 -2.81 -8.41 -19.00
C GLN A 281 -1.68 -7.93 -18.09
N LEU A 282 -1.80 -8.08 -16.77
CA LEU A 282 -0.75 -7.69 -15.83
C LEU A 282 0.45 -8.64 -15.78
N ARG A 283 0.30 -9.88 -16.27
CA ARG A 283 1.32 -10.93 -16.23
C ARG A 283 2.74 -10.50 -16.62
N PRO A 284 3.00 -9.86 -17.78
CA PRO A 284 4.36 -9.48 -18.18
C PRO A 284 4.97 -8.45 -17.23
N HIS A 285 4.15 -7.56 -16.69
CA HIS A 285 4.58 -6.46 -15.80
C HIS A 285 4.88 -6.98 -14.39
N VAL A 286 4.08 -7.92 -13.88
CA VAL A 286 4.36 -8.65 -12.63
C VAL A 286 5.68 -9.38 -12.71
N LYS A 287 5.95 -10.08 -13.81
CA LYS A 287 7.23 -10.77 -14.05
C LYS A 287 8.41 -9.79 -14.02
N THR A 288 8.27 -8.61 -14.64
CA THR A 288 9.30 -7.57 -14.64
C THR A 288 9.59 -7.07 -13.22
N LEU A 289 8.56 -6.66 -12.48
CA LEU A 289 8.73 -6.19 -11.09
C LEU A 289 9.32 -7.29 -10.20
N SER A 290 8.86 -8.52 -10.35
CA SER A 290 9.36 -9.66 -9.59
C SER A 290 10.85 -9.88 -9.76
N ALA A 291 11.39 -9.67 -10.96
CA ALA A 291 12.82 -9.84 -11.23
C ALA A 291 13.69 -8.69 -10.71
N LEU A 292 13.13 -7.48 -10.61
CA LEU A 292 13.89 -6.26 -10.35
C LEU A 292 13.86 -5.78 -8.90
N CYS A 293 12.72 -5.95 -8.21
CA CYS A 293 12.46 -5.22 -6.97
C CYS A 293 13.02 -5.96 -5.75
N ASP A 294 13.75 -5.23 -4.92
CA ASP A 294 14.33 -5.69 -3.66
C ASP A 294 13.39 -5.49 -2.46
N THR A 295 12.09 -5.57 -2.71
CA THR A 295 11.02 -5.50 -1.72
C THR A 295 9.91 -6.50 -2.05
N LEU A 296 8.86 -6.59 -1.21
CA LEU A 296 7.72 -7.46 -1.46
C LEU A 296 6.95 -7.03 -2.71
N ILE A 297 6.45 -7.98 -3.49
CA ILE A 297 5.56 -7.75 -4.62
C ILE A 297 4.12 -7.98 -4.19
N MET A 298 3.29 -6.93 -4.31
CA MET A 298 1.87 -6.94 -4.01
C MET A 298 1.05 -6.63 -5.27
N VAL A 299 0.16 -7.54 -5.67
CA VAL A 299 -0.65 -7.37 -6.89
C VAL A 299 -2.11 -7.69 -6.62
N TYR A 300 -3.00 -6.76 -7.01
CA TYR A 300 -4.44 -6.90 -6.87
C TYR A 300 -5.16 -6.43 -8.14
N PRO A 301 -5.36 -7.37 -9.11
CA PRO A 301 -5.97 -7.09 -10.39
C PRO A 301 -7.48 -6.86 -10.29
N ASN A 302 -8.07 -6.29 -11.33
CA ASN A 302 -9.51 -6.34 -11.52
C ASN A 302 -9.99 -7.80 -11.75
N ALA A 303 -11.26 -8.07 -11.48
CA ALA A 303 -11.93 -9.32 -11.88
C ALA A 303 -12.19 -9.30 -13.40
N GLY A 304 -11.11 -9.40 -14.17
CA GLY A 304 -11.13 -9.27 -15.63
C GLY A 304 -11.20 -7.81 -16.13
N LEU A 305 -11.72 -7.63 -17.34
CA LEU A 305 -12.02 -6.34 -17.93
C LEU A 305 -13.50 -6.00 -17.78
N PRO A 306 -13.88 -4.71 -17.67
CA PRO A 306 -15.29 -4.35 -17.65
C PRO A 306 -15.95 -4.69 -19.00
N ASN A 307 -17.17 -5.19 -18.94
CA ASN A 307 -18.00 -5.42 -20.11
C ASN A 307 -18.57 -4.10 -20.67
N GLU A 308 -19.36 -4.17 -21.76
CA GLU A 308 -19.96 -3.00 -22.42
C GLU A 308 -20.85 -2.15 -21.49
N LEU A 309 -21.33 -2.70 -20.39
CA LEU A 309 -22.13 -2.03 -19.37
C LEU A 309 -21.29 -1.55 -18.17
N GLY A 310 -19.97 -1.73 -18.21
CA GLY A 310 -19.06 -1.38 -17.13
C GLY A 310 -19.05 -2.37 -15.95
N ALA A 311 -19.74 -3.51 -16.06
CA ALA A 311 -19.75 -4.55 -15.05
C ALA A 311 -18.58 -5.53 -15.24
N TYR A 312 -18.17 -6.19 -14.16
CA TYR A 312 -17.12 -7.20 -14.16
C TYR A 312 -17.73 -8.59 -14.04
N ASP A 313 -17.45 -9.44 -15.01
CA ASP A 313 -18.09 -10.77 -15.14
C ASP A 313 -17.11 -11.93 -14.91
N GLU A 314 -15.83 -11.66 -14.63
CA GLU A 314 -14.86 -12.71 -14.38
C GLU A 314 -15.20 -13.45 -13.08
N MET A 315 -15.25 -14.77 -13.17
CA MET A 315 -15.62 -15.61 -12.03
C MET A 315 -14.47 -15.80 -11.04
N PRO A 316 -14.75 -15.95 -9.73
CA PRO A 316 -13.74 -16.16 -8.70
C PRO A 316 -12.70 -17.25 -9.02
N ALA A 317 -13.14 -18.36 -9.60
CA ALA A 317 -12.24 -19.45 -9.97
C ALA A 317 -11.29 -19.09 -11.12
N THR A 318 -11.72 -18.23 -12.04
CA THR A 318 -10.90 -17.76 -13.15
C THR A 318 -9.81 -16.83 -12.64
N THR A 319 -10.18 -15.79 -11.89
CA THR A 319 -9.22 -14.88 -11.27
C THR A 319 -8.20 -15.65 -10.42
N ALA A 320 -8.67 -16.54 -9.55
CA ALA A 320 -7.79 -17.33 -8.68
C ALA A 320 -6.83 -18.23 -9.49
N GLY A 321 -7.30 -18.83 -10.60
CA GLY A 321 -6.45 -19.62 -11.50
C GLY A 321 -5.32 -18.78 -12.12
N LEU A 322 -5.64 -17.58 -12.60
CA LEU A 322 -4.69 -16.67 -13.24
C LEU A 322 -3.63 -16.15 -12.26
N VAL A 323 -4.04 -15.70 -11.07
CA VAL A 323 -3.05 -15.19 -10.07
C VAL A 323 -2.23 -16.32 -9.44
N LYS A 324 -2.79 -17.55 -9.40
CA LYS A 324 -2.06 -18.74 -8.96
C LYS A 324 -0.84 -19.03 -9.85
N GLU A 325 -0.90 -18.73 -11.13
CA GLU A 325 0.25 -18.91 -12.03
C GLU A 325 1.44 -18.02 -11.59
N TRP A 326 1.20 -16.83 -11.10
CA TRP A 326 2.26 -15.96 -10.56
C TRP A 326 2.84 -16.52 -9.26
N ALA A 327 1.97 -17.07 -8.41
CA ALA A 327 2.37 -17.71 -7.17
C ALA A 327 3.20 -18.98 -7.43
N ASP A 328 2.77 -19.85 -8.36
CA ASP A 328 3.50 -21.05 -8.78
C ASP A 328 4.88 -20.70 -9.38
N ALA A 329 4.96 -19.56 -10.08
CA ALA A 329 6.22 -19.05 -10.63
C ALA A 329 7.10 -18.32 -9.60
N GLY A 330 6.70 -18.22 -8.33
CA GLY A 330 7.43 -17.51 -7.28
C GLY A 330 7.59 -16.02 -7.55
N GLN A 331 6.55 -15.36 -8.08
CA GLN A 331 6.62 -13.96 -8.52
C GLN A 331 5.97 -12.96 -7.56
N VAL A 332 5.22 -13.42 -6.58
CA VAL A 332 4.41 -12.57 -5.71
C VAL A 332 4.57 -12.93 -4.24
N ASN A 333 4.33 -11.94 -3.37
CA ASN A 333 4.34 -12.08 -1.93
C ASN A 333 2.95 -11.80 -1.34
N ILE A 334 2.17 -10.91 -1.96
CA ILE A 334 0.86 -10.47 -1.51
C ILE A 334 -0.07 -10.42 -2.73
N LEU A 335 -1.26 -10.97 -2.59
CA LEU A 335 -2.30 -11.00 -3.63
C LEU A 335 -3.62 -10.50 -3.07
N GLY A 336 -4.42 -9.89 -3.91
CA GLY A 336 -5.77 -9.44 -3.59
C GLY A 336 -6.57 -9.18 -4.84
N GLY A 337 -7.57 -8.30 -4.76
CA GLY A 337 -8.40 -7.92 -5.89
C GLY A 337 -8.74 -6.44 -5.89
N CYS A 338 -8.96 -5.88 -7.08
CA CYS A 338 -9.43 -4.53 -7.30
C CYS A 338 -10.85 -4.57 -7.92
N CYS A 339 -11.21 -3.65 -8.80
CA CYS A 339 -12.56 -3.51 -9.33
C CYS A 339 -13.20 -4.85 -9.75
N GLY A 340 -14.47 -5.03 -9.36
CA GLY A 340 -15.23 -6.25 -9.62
C GLY A 340 -14.93 -7.43 -8.70
N SER A 341 -13.87 -7.40 -7.90
CA SER A 341 -13.57 -8.46 -6.95
C SER A 341 -14.50 -8.40 -5.72
N THR A 342 -14.94 -9.54 -5.26
CA THR A 342 -15.85 -9.75 -4.14
C THR A 342 -15.19 -10.63 -3.08
N PRO A 343 -15.77 -10.79 -1.88
CA PRO A 343 -15.27 -11.76 -0.90
C PRO A 343 -15.10 -13.17 -1.46
N ALA A 344 -15.94 -13.59 -2.42
CA ALA A 344 -15.78 -14.88 -3.08
C ALA A 344 -14.49 -14.96 -3.93
N HIS A 345 -14.11 -13.89 -4.60
CA HIS A 345 -12.83 -13.81 -5.32
C HIS A 345 -11.64 -13.91 -4.37
N ILE A 346 -11.66 -13.14 -3.29
CA ILE A 346 -10.59 -13.15 -2.28
C ILE A 346 -10.47 -14.53 -1.64
N GLY A 347 -11.59 -15.18 -1.30
CA GLY A 347 -11.60 -16.54 -0.76
C GLY A 347 -11.05 -17.58 -1.75
N ALA A 348 -11.37 -17.44 -3.04
CA ALA A 348 -10.84 -18.31 -4.08
C ALA A 348 -9.32 -18.13 -4.26
N ILE A 349 -8.82 -16.88 -4.24
CA ILE A 349 -7.41 -16.56 -4.31
C ILE A 349 -6.67 -17.14 -3.10
N ALA A 350 -7.15 -16.86 -1.87
CA ALA A 350 -6.56 -17.37 -0.63
C ALA A 350 -6.41 -18.88 -0.62
N LYS A 351 -7.47 -19.58 -1.06
CA LYS A 351 -7.46 -21.04 -1.20
C LYS A 351 -6.48 -21.53 -2.26
N ALA A 352 -6.42 -20.87 -3.40
CA ALA A 352 -5.58 -21.29 -4.53
C ALA A 352 -4.08 -21.18 -4.25
N VAL A 353 -3.67 -20.22 -3.38
CA VAL A 353 -2.26 -20.01 -3.06
C VAL A 353 -1.85 -20.58 -1.70
N GLN A 354 -2.76 -21.24 -1.00
CA GLN A 354 -2.50 -21.85 0.30
C GLN A 354 -1.37 -22.88 0.20
N GLY A 355 -0.34 -22.73 1.03
CA GLY A 355 0.81 -23.66 1.07
C GLY A 355 1.84 -23.44 -0.04
N LEU A 356 1.63 -22.50 -0.95
CA LEU A 356 2.64 -22.12 -1.93
C LEU A 356 3.74 -21.27 -1.28
N THR A 357 4.96 -21.42 -1.81
CA THR A 357 6.11 -20.66 -1.34
C THR A 357 6.05 -19.23 -1.87
N PRO A 358 6.17 -18.20 -1.01
CA PRO A 358 6.21 -16.82 -1.48
C PRO A 358 7.48 -16.54 -2.29
N ARG A 359 7.44 -15.46 -3.07
CA ARG A 359 8.60 -14.99 -3.83
C ARG A 359 9.77 -14.69 -2.90
N SER A 360 10.96 -15.18 -3.26
CA SER A 360 12.21 -14.76 -2.64
C SER A 360 12.60 -13.36 -3.11
N ILE A 361 12.90 -12.45 -2.18
CA ILE A 361 13.33 -11.10 -2.51
C ILE A 361 14.73 -11.14 -3.09
N PRO A 362 14.98 -10.70 -4.33
CA PRO A 362 16.32 -10.71 -4.92
C PRO A 362 17.20 -9.63 -4.30
N THR A 363 18.52 -9.87 -4.35
CA THR A 363 19.52 -8.86 -4.04
C THR A 363 20.06 -8.30 -5.36
N PRO A 364 19.57 -7.14 -5.82
CA PRO A 364 20.00 -6.57 -7.09
C PRO A 364 21.45 -6.08 -7.00
N GLU A 365 22.14 -6.15 -8.14
CA GLU A 365 23.46 -5.57 -8.26
C GLU A 365 23.46 -4.07 -7.95
N VAL A 366 24.45 -3.60 -7.20
CA VAL A 366 24.59 -2.17 -6.88
C VAL A 366 25.08 -1.43 -8.12
N ARG A 367 24.18 -0.64 -8.71
CA ARG A 367 24.45 0.19 -9.89
C ARG A 367 23.70 1.51 -9.77
N THR A 368 24.21 2.53 -10.43
CA THR A 368 23.47 3.78 -10.63
C THR A 368 22.35 3.53 -11.63
N ARG A 369 21.12 3.76 -11.18
CA ARG A 369 19.90 3.64 -12.00
C ARG A 369 19.15 4.96 -11.96
N LEU A 370 18.77 5.42 -13.13
CA LEU A 370 18.00 6.64 -13.33
C LEU A 370 16.67 6.29 -13.98
N ALA A 371 15.68 7.13 -13.78
CA ALA A 371 14.38 7.00 -14.40
C ALA A 371 14.02 8.31 -15.12
N GLY A 372 13.82 8.19 -16.42
CA GLY A 372 12.95 9.06 -17.19
C GLY A 372 11.66 8.29 -17.43
N LEU A 373 11.05 8.42 -18.61
CA LEU A 373 9.92 7.54 -19.01
C LEU A 373 10.39 6.09 -19.16
N GLU A 374 11.64 5.91 -19.56
CA GLU A 374 12.37 4.63 -19.64
C GLU A 374 13.39 4.52 -18.51
N PRO A 375 13.72 3.30 -18.07
CA PRO A 375 14.79 3.07 -17.13
C PRO A 375 16.16 3.27 -17.81
N PHE A 376 17.12 3.75 -17.05
CA PHE A 376 18.51 3.83 -17.49
C PHE A 376 19.42 3.29 -16.40
N THR A 377 20.22 2.28 -16.74
CA THR A 377 21.22 1.70 -15.85
C THR A 377 22.60 2.00 -16.40
N MET A 378 23.45 2.66 -15.62
CA MET A 378 24.81 2.95 -16.03
C MET A 378 25.61 1.64 -16.15
N ALA A 379 26.39 1.54 -17.20
CA ALA A 379 27.38 0.45 -17.32
C ALA A 379 28.36 0.50 -16.14
N ALA A 380 28.85 -0.67 -15.75
CA ALA A 380 29.82 -0.78 -14.68
C ALA A 380 31.18 -0.23 -15.14
#